data_b2f0eed31249df51384ff49dff14afb9
#
_entry.id   b2f0eed31249df51384ff49dff14afb9
#
_cell.length_a   1.000
_cell.length_b   1.000
_cell.length_c   1.000
_cell.angle_alpha   90.00
_cell.angle_beta   90.00
_cell.angle_gamma   90.00
#
_symmetry.space_group_name_H-M   'P 1'
#
loop_
_entity.id
_entity.type
_entity.pdbx_description
1 polymer ?
#
loop_
_entity_poly.entity_id
_entity_poly.type
_entity_poly.pdbx_seq_one_letter_code
_entity_poly.pdbx_strand_id
1 'polypeptide(L)'
;MHTQAIAWTHVHDKESAAAFANEIELAPRYMRWGATAIGEALSFSLGLFEDNEFEGERRVIDMSGDGSSNQGAFPTVVRPVLIAAGVTINGLAILNDKPDLDQYYKQQVIGGPRSFVERAKNFADFAGAIRRKLIR
;
A
#
# COMPACT_ATOMS: atom_id res chain seq x y z
N MET A 1 5.10 11.54 -9.63
CA MET A 1 5.82 11.96 -8.40
C MET A 1 5.29 11.15 -7.22
N HIS A 2 6.18 10.60 -6.37
CA HIS A 2 5.82 9.91 -5.12
C HIS A 2 6.46 10.66 -3.97
N THR A 3 5.80 10.68 -2.83
CA THR A 3 6.30 11.34 -1.63
C THR A 3 5.87 10.58 -0.39
N GLN A 4 6.71 10.55 0.61
CA GLN A 4 6.37 10.03 1.93
C GLN A 4 5.57 11.11 2.68
N ALA A 5 4.29 10.86 2.90
CA ALA A 5 3.41 11.82 3.56
C ALA A 5 3.61 11.86 5.08
N ILE A 6 3.98 10.71 5.67
CA ILE A 6 4.18 10.57 7.11
C ILE A 6 5.50 9.83 7.33
N ALA A 7 6.33 10.33 8.24
CA ALA A 7 7.59 9.70 8.61
C ALA A 7 7.36 8.33 9.26
N TRP A 8 8.35 7.46 9.18
CA TRP A 8 8.34 6.20 9.91
C TRP A 8 8.04 6.45 11.40
N THR A 9 7.10 5.68 11.93
CA THR A 9 6.60 5.86 13.29
C THR A 9 6.50 4.50 13.99
N HIS A 10 7.00 4.42 15.21
CA HIS A 10 6.86 3.23 16.05
C HIS A 10 5.50 3.27 16.76
N VAL A 11 4.60 2.39 16.34
CA VAL A 11 3.28 2.22 16.96
C VAL A 11 3.34 1.00 17.87
N HIS A 12 3.23 1.21 19.19
CA HIS A 12 3.45 0.16 20.21
C HIS A 12 2.40 0.11 21.30
N ASP A 13 1.49 1.09 21.39
CA ASP A 13 0.41 1.16 22.35
C ASP A 13 -0.78 1.97 21.78
N LYS A 14 -1.84 2.12 22.58
CA LYS A 14 -3.02 2.89 22.16
C LYS A 14 -2.73 4.37 21.95
N GLU A 15 -1.87 4.95 22.77
CA GLU A 15 -1.50 6.36 22.67
C GLU A 15 -0.73 6.65 21.37
N SER A 16 0.30 5.86 21.07
CA SER A 16 1.07 6.01 19.82
C SER A 16 0.22 5.71 18.59
N ALA A 17 -0.71 4.75 18.67
CA ALA A 17 -1.66 4.47 17.59
C ALA A 17 -2.61 5.65 17.33
N ALA A 18 -3.13 6.28 18.39
CA ALA A 18 -3.99 7.46 18.28
C ALA A 18 -3.24 8.66 17.71
N ALA A 19 -2.01 8.88 18.12
CA ALA A 19 -1.14 9.92 17.58
C ALA A 19 -0.86 9.72 16.10
N PHE A 20 -0.55 8.49 15.69
CA PHE A 20 -0.33 8.13 14.29
C PHE A 20 -1.58 8.31 13.44
N ALA A 21 -2.75 7.89 13.93
CA ALA A 21 -4.03 8.11 13.26
C ALA A 21 -4.33 9.60 13.04
N ASN A 22 -4.02 10.43 14.02
CA ASN A 22 -4.18 11.88 13.92
C ASN A 22 -3.24 12.49 12.86
N GLU A 23 -2.00 12.02 12.78
CA GLU A 23 -1.07 12.44 11.70
C GLU A 23 -1.59 12.08 10.31
N ILE A 24 -2.20 10.90 10.16
CA ILE A 24 -2.82 10.48 8.89
C ILE A 24 -3.97 11.42 8.54
N GLU A 25 -4.82 11.73 9.51
CA GLU A 25 -5.99 12.61 9.29
C GLU A 25 -5.57 14.02 8.87
N LEU A 26 -4.49 14.54 9.47
CA LEU A 26 -3.97 15.89 9.20
C LEU A 26 -3.00 15.93 8.02
N ALA A 27 -2.61 14.81 7.45
CA ALA A 27 -1.64 14.76 6.37
C ALA A 27 -2.13 15.54 5.15
N PRO A 28 -1.30 16.43 4.58
CA PRO A 28 -1.70 17.21 3.42
C PRO A 28 -1.83 16.33 2.18
N ARG A 29 -2.78 16.66 1.32
CA ARG A 29 -2.90 16.05 0.00
C ARG A 29 -1.99 16.77 -0.98
N TYR A 30 -0.86 16.16 -1.29
CA TYR A 30 0.14 16.75 -2.18
C TYR A 30 -0.28 16.78 -3.64
N MET A 31 -1.16 15.86 -4.07
CA MET A 31 -1.65 15.81 -5.44
C MET A 31 -3.16 15.61 -5.48
N ARG A 32 -3.83 16.45 -6.29
CA ARG A 32 -5.28 16.35 -6.53
C ARG A 32 -5.60 15.58 -7.81
N TRP A 33 -4.65 15.51 -8.73
CA TRP A 33 -4.79 14.91 -10.05
C TRP A 33 -3.57 14.08 -10.36
N GLY A 34 -3.74 12.98 -11.03
CA GLY A 34 -2.62 12.13 -11.41
C GLY A 34 -3.06 10.82 -12.04
N ALA A 35 -2.09 10.17 -12.66
CA ALA A 35 -2.22 8.82 -13.15
C ALA A 35 -1.95 7.80 -12.04
N THR A 36 -2.32 6.56 -12.27
CA THR A 36 -2.05 5.44 -11.35
C THR A 36 -0.75 4.76 -11.73
N ALA A 37 0.27 4.92 -10.91
CA ALA A 37 1.63 4.42 -11.15
C ALA A 37 2.07 3.44 -10.04
N ILE A 38 1.47 2.26 -10.03
CA ILE A 38 1.67 1.26 -8.97
C ILE A 38 3.13 0.77 -8.94
N GLY A 39 3.71 0.47 -10.10
CA GLY A 39 5.10 0.01 -10.18
C GLY A 39 6.08 1.03 -9.63
N GLU A 40 5.90 2.31 -9.95
CA GLU A 40 6.72 3.39 -9.42
C GLU A 40 6.55 3.55 -7.88
N ALA A 41 5.32 3.41 -7.39
CA ALA A 41 5.04 3.45 -5.96
C ALA A 41 5.72 2.31 -5.20
N LEU A 42 5.72 1.11 -5.76
CA LEU A 42 6.43 -0.04 -5.19
C LEU A 42 7.94 0.18 -5.17
N SER A 43 8.53 0.68 -6.25
CA SER A 43 9.96 1.00 -6.31
C SER A 43 10.34 2.08 -5.29
N PHE A 44 9.55 3.13 -5.18
CA PHE A 44 9.74 4.19 -4.20
C PHE A 44 9.69 3.64 -2.77
N SER A 45 8.72 2.77 -2.48
CA SER A 45 8.54 2.16 -1.15
C SER A 45 9.72 1.27 -0.76
N LEU A 46 10.33 0.56 -1.72
CA LEU A 46 11.50 -0.28 -1.44
C LEU A 46 12.65 0.56 -0.87
N GLY A 47 12.91 1.73 -1.45
CA GLY A 47 13.94 2.65 -0.96
C GLY A 47 13.69 3.11 0.47
N LEU A 48 12.44 3.28 0.87
CA LEU A 48 12.09 3.71 2.24
C LEU A 48 12.43 2.66 3.30
N PHE A 49 12.44 1.36 2.96
CA PHE A 49 12.87 0.31 3.89
C PHE A 49 14.36 0.34 4.19
N GLU A 50 15.16 0.82 3.26
CA GLU A 50 16.61 0.82 3.36
C GLU A 50 17.15 2.06 4.10
N ASP A 51 16.40 3.15 4.06
CA ASP A 51 16.82 4.47 4.56
C ASP A 51 15.93 4.93 5.71
N ASN A 52 15.96 4.18 6.83
CA ASN A 52 15.26 4.56 8.05
C ASN A 52 15.96 3.97 9.29
N GLU A 53 15.56 4.46 10.47
CA GLU A 53 16.13 4.07 11.76
C GLU A 53 15.56 2.76 12.33
N PHE A 54 14.57 2.17 11.68
CA PHE A 54 13.83 1.02 12.20
C PHE A 54 14.21 -0.25 11.48
N GLU A 55 14.28 -1.35 12.23
CA GLU A 55 14.42 -2.69 11.68
C GLU A 55 13.18 -3.50 12.04
N GLY A 56 12.59 -4.17 11.05
CA GLY A 56 11.46 -5.07 11.25
C GLY A 56 11.77 -6.47 10.79
N GLU A 57 11.26 -7.46 11.50
CA GLU A 57 11.37 -8.87 11.10
C GLU A 57 10.61 -9.14 9.79
N ARG A 58 9.53 -8.41 9.59
CA ARG A 58 8.69 -8.50 8.40
C ARG A 58 8.61 -7.15 7.71
N ARG A 59 8.84 -7.15 6.41
CA ARG A 59 8.67 -5.96 5.56
C ARG A 59 7.45 -6.17 4.70
N VAL A 60 6.44 -5.33 4.91
CA VAL A 60 5.15 -5.44 4.22
C VAL A 60 4.78 -4.09 3.62
N ILE A 61 4.35 -4.12 2.37
CA ILE A 61 3.72 -2.98 1.70
C ILE A 61 2.23 -3.29 1.57
N ASP A 62 1.41 -2.39 2.04
CA ASP A 62 -0.04 -2.44 1.84
C ASP A 62 -0.43 -1.45 0.76
N MET A 63 -0.70 -1.95 -0.44
CA MET A 63 -1.09 -1.14 -1.59
C MET A 63 -2.61 -1.03 -1.67
N SER A 64 -3.13 0.19 -1.55
CA SER A 64 -4.56 0.45 -1.69
C SER A 64 -4.82 1.36 -2.89
N GLY A 65 -5.87 1.06 -3.66
CA GLY A 65 -6.24 1.88 -4.80
C GLY A 65 -7.56 1.46 -5.43
N ASP A 66 -8.05 2.28 -6.34
CA ASP A 66 -9.32 2.12 -7.05
C ASP A 66 -9.14 1.91 -8.57
N GLY A 67 -7.89 1.84 -9.05
CA GLY A 67 -7.58 1.69 -10.46
C GLY A 67 -6.39 0.78 -10.72
N SER A 68 -6.29 0.32 -11.97
CA SER A 68 -5.11 -0.38 -12.47
C SER A 68 -4.00 0.61 -12.81
N SER A 69 -2.75 0.12 -12.83
CA SER A 69 -1.61 0.94 -13.24
C SER A 69 -1.73 1.37 -14.70
N ASN A 70 -1.59 2.65 -14.97
CA ASN A 70 -1.69 3.22 -16.31
C ASN A 70 -0.51 4.15 -16.66
N GLN A 71 0.49 4.21 -15.80
CA GLN A 71 1.69 5.02 -16.01
C GLN A 71 2.90 4.38 -15.33
N GLY A 72 4.08 4.61 -15.91
CA GLY A 72 5.36 4.15 -15.36
C GLY A 72 5.60 2.66 -15.56
N ALA A 73 6.51 2.10 -14.79
CA ALA A 73 6.87 0.69 -14.85
C ALA A 73 5.68 -0.22 -14.49
N PHE A 74 5.57 -1.34 -15.19
CA PHE A 74 4.54 -2.33 -14.87
C PHE A 74 4.80 -2.97 -13.50
N PRO A 75 3.76 -3.15 -12.66
CA PRO A 75 3.92 -3.83 -11.37
C PRO A 75 4.56 -5.21 -11.49
N THR A 76 4.25 -5.96 -12.54
CA THR A 76 4.82 -7.28 -12.81
C THR A 76 6.33 -7.28 -13.03
N VAL A 77 6.91 -6.16 -13.45
CA VAL A 77 8.36 -5.99 -13.60
C VAL A 77 9.03 -5.64 -12.26
N VAL A 78 8.38 -4.81 -11.47
CA VAL A 78 8.92 -4.31 -10.19
C VAL A 78 8.74 -5.33 -9.06
N ARG A 79 7.61 -5.99 -9.01
CA ARG A 79 7.24 -6.95 -7.96
C ARG A 79 8.33 -8.00 -7.65
N PRO A 80 8.94 -8.66 -8.64
CA PRO A 80 9.98 -9.66 -8.36
C PRO A 80 11.18 -9.08 -7.61
N VAL A 81 11.53 -7.82 -7.84
CA VAL A 81 12.63 -7.14 -7.15
C VAL A 81 12.31 -6.98 -5.66
N LEU A 82 11.09 -6.60 -5.33
CA LEU A 82 10.64 -6.46 -3.94
C LEU A 82 10.59 -7.82 -3.24
N ILE A 83 10.07 -8.84 -3.90
CA ILE A 83 10.01 -10.19 -3.34
C ILE A 83 11.43 -10.73 -3.07
N ALA A 84 12.35 -10.52 -4.00
CA ALA A 84 13.76 -10.89 -3.82
C ALA A 84 14.43 -10.16 -2.64
N ALA A 85 13.97 -8.94 -2.34
CA ALA A 85 14.43 -8.16 -1.18
C ALA A 85 13.71 -8.55 0.15
N GLY A 86 12.87 -9.58 0.14
CA GLY A 86 12.18 -10.07 1.33
C GLY A 86 10.90 -9.28 1.68
N VAL A 87 10.36 -8.51 0.75
CA VAL A 87 9.14 -7.73 0.96
C VAL A 87 7.91 -8.52 0.54
N THR A 88 6.86 -8.49 1.36
CA THR A 88 5.54 -8.98 1.01
C THR A 88 4.66 -7.81 0.60
N ILE A 89 3.96 -7.95 -0.51
CA ILE A 89 3.05 -6.92 -1.03
C ILE A 89 1.62 -7.42 -0.90
N ASN A 90 0.83 -6.79 -0.06
CA ASN A 90 -0.61 -7.01 0.05
C ASN A 90 -1.36 -5.91 -0.70
N GLY A 91 -2.60 -6.20 -1.08
CA GLY A 91 -3.44 -5.26 -1.78
C GLY A 91 -4.79 -5.03 -1.10
N LEU A 92 -5.32 -3.83 -1.27
CA LEU A 92 -6.71 -3.51 -1.01
C LEU A 92 -7.29 -2.85 -2.26
N ALA A 93 -8.17 -3.56 -2.93
CA ALA A 93 -8.82 -3.10 -4.15
C ALA A 93 -10.18 -2.47 -3.83
N ILE A 94 -10.34 -1.21 -4.18
CA ILE A 94 -11.61 -0.49 -4.09
C ILE A 94 -12.33 -0.66 -5.43
N LEU A 95 -13.48 -1.36 -5.41
CA LEU A 95 -14.14 -1.85 -6.62
C LEU A 95 -15.14 -0.86 -7.23
N ASN A 96 -15.12 0.40 -6.79
CA ASN A 96 -16.10 1.41 -7.19
C ASN A 96 -16.20 1.58 -8.71
N ASP A 97 -15.06 1.77 -9.38
CA ASP A 97 -14.99 2.02 -10.82
C ASP A 97 -14.59 0.78 -11.63
N LYS A 98 -13.91 -0.17 -11.00
CA LYS A 98 -13.46 -1.42 -11.62
C LYS A 98 -13.86 -2.62 -10.77
N PRO A 99 -14.97 -3.28 -11.10
CA PRO A 99 -15.47 -4.41 -10.30
C PRO A 99 -14.53 -5.62 -10.23
N ASP A 100 -13.59 -5.75 -11.17
CA ASP A 100 -12.61 -6.82 -11.28
C ASP A 100 -11.21 -6.43 -10.82
N LEU A 101 -11.06 -5.28 -10.15
CA LEU A 101 -9.77 -4.77 -9.74
C LEU A 101 -9.03 -5.70 -8.78
N ASP A 102 -9.75 -6.47 -7.97
CA ASP A 102 -9.17 -7.48 -7.09
C ASP A 102 -8.44 -8.58 -7.87
N GLN A 103 -8.94 -8.98 -9.02
CA GLN A 103 -8.27 -9.93 -9.91
C GLN A 103 -7.00 -9.34 -10.50
N TYR A 104 -7.04 -8.09 -10.93
CA TYR A 104 -5.85 -7.38 -11.38
C TYR A 104 -4.77 -7.32 -10.29
N TYR A 105 -5.15 -7.01 -9.05
CA TYR A 105 -4.22 -6.98 -7.93
C TYR A 105 -3.60 -8.35 -7.66
N LYS A 106 -4.40 -9.41 -7.69
CA LYS A 106 -3.91 -10.80 -7.53
C LYS A 106 -2.89 -11.18 -8.58
N GLN A 107 -3.14 -10.83 -9.82
CA GLN A 107 -2.31 -11.24 -10.95
C GLN A 107 -1.05 -10.38 -11.10
N GLN A 108 -1.14 -9.09 -10.83
CA GLN A 108 -0.10 -8.15 -11.22
C GLN A 108 0.56 -7.37 -10.07
N VAL A 109 -0.05 -7.25 -8.91
CA VAL A 109 0.42 -6.37 -7.85
C VAL A 109 0.96 -7.12 -6.64
N ILE A 110 0.18 -8.01 -6.05
CA ILE A 110 0.57 -8.69 -4.82
C ILE A 110 1.64 -9.74 -5.04
N GLY A 111 2.39 -10.05 -4.00
CA GLY A 111 3.40 -11.10 -4.03
C GLY A 111 4.13 -11.24 -2.71
N GLY A 112 4.93 -12.30 -2.61
CA GLY A 112 5.66 -12.64 -1.41
C GLY A 112 4.87 -13.55 -0.47
N PRO A 113 5.53 -14.05 0.63
CA PRO A 113 4.91 -15.01 1.54
C PRO A 113 3.64 -14.46 2.19
N ARG A 114 2.56 -15.24 2.11
CA ARG A 114 1.25 -14.92 2.71
C ARG A 114 0.62 -13.63 2.20
N SER A 115 0.96 -13.21 0.99
CA SER A 115 0.32 -12.07 0.34
C SER A 115 -1.17 -12.33 0.08
N PHE A 116 -1.98 -11.30 0.18
CA PHE A 116 -3.42 -11.39 -0.04
C PHE A 116 -3.99 -10.08 -0.57
N VAL A 117 -5.21 -10.16 -1.13
CA VAL A 117 -6.01 -8.99 -1.53
C VAL A 117 -7.26 -8.91 -0.67
N GLU A 118 -7.50 -7.76 -0.06
CA GLU A 118 -8.76 -7.40 0.56
C GLU A 118 -9.57 -6.56 -0.43
N ARG A 119 -10.90 -6.62 -0.36
CA ARG A 119 -11.82 -5.88 -1.23
C ARG A 119 -12.63 -4.88 -0.44
N ALA A 120 -12.73 -3.66 -0.95
CA ALA A 120 -13.71 -2.67 -0.54
C ALA A 120 -14.69 -2.45 -1.70
N LYS A 121 -15.99 -2.53 -1.45
CA LYS A 121 -17.01 -2.34 -2.50
C LYS A 121 -16.96 -0.92 -3.08
N ASN A 122 -16.69 0.05 -2.22
CA ASN A 122 -16.60 1.47 -2.54
C ASN A 122 -15.81 2.18 -1.44
N PHE A 123 -15.66 3.49 -1.55
CA PHE A 123 -14.95 4.28 -0.53
C PHE A 123 -15.63 4.27 0.84
N ALA A 124 -16.95 4.13 0.90
CA ALA A 124 -17.66 4.02 2.17
C ALA A 124 -17.31 2.73 2.93
N ASP A 125 -16.99 1.64 2.23
CA ASP A 125 -16.57 0.35 2.80
C ASP A 125 -15.06 0.32 3.14
N PHE A 126 -14.30 1.33 2.75
CA PHE A 126 -12.84 1.34 2.86
C PHE A 126 -12.34 1.17 4.30
N ALA A 127 -12.93 1.87 5.26
CA ALA A 127 -12.54 1.78 6.66
C ALA A 127 -12.71 0.35 7.22
N GLY A 128 -13.82 -0.31 6.89
CA GLY A 128 -14.06 -1.69 7.27
C GLY A 128 -13.09 -2.66 6.60
N ALA A 129 -12.77 -2.44 5.33
CA ALA A 129 -11.82 -3.25 4.58
C ALA A 129 -10.39 -3.12 5.12
N ILE A 130 -9.93 -1.92 5.43
CA ILE A 130 -8.64 -1.69 6.09
C ILE A 130 -8.58 -2.43 7.42
N ARG A 131 -9.64 -2.34 8.22
CA ARG A 131 -9.68 -3.04 9.50
C ARG A 131 -9.56 -4.55 9.35
N ARG A 132 -10.31 -5.16 8.43
CA ARG A 132 -10.20 -6.59 8.13
C ARG A 132 -8.78 -6.97 7.69
N LYS A 133 -8.17 -6.14 6.87
CA LYS A 133 -6.81 -6.34 6.38
C LYS A 133 -5.77 -6.33 7.49
N LEU A 134 -5.84 -5.36 8.40
CA LEU A 134 -4.85 -5.20 9.47
C LEU A 134 -4.88 -6.31 10.52
N ILE A 135 -6.00 -6.98 10.71
CA ILE A 135 -6.11 -8.11 11.65
C ILE A 135 -5.79 -9.46 11.00
N ARG A 136 -5.50 -9.47 9.73
CA ARG A 136 -5.18 -10.66 8.96
C ARG A 136 -3.66 -10.89 8.85
#